data_711a8eaca4c03bd940348bfeccd9f557
#
_entry.id   711a8eaca4c03bd940348bfeccd9f557
#
_cell.length_a   1.000
_cell.length_b   1.000
_cell.length_c   1.000
_cell.angle_alpha   90.00
_cell.angle_beta   90.00
_cell.angle_gamma   90.00
#
_symmetry.space_group_name_H-M   'P 1'
#
loop_
_entity.id
_entity.type
_entity.pdbx_description
1 polymer ?
#
loop_
_entity_poly.entity_id
_entity_poly.type
_entity_poly.pdbx_seq_one_letter_code
_entity_poly.pdbx_strand_id
1 'polypeptide(L)'
;MNNSLQFLKYNLQKYWGYDNFRYPQKEIINSILSGKDCLVVMPTGGGKSLCFQLPALLQKGLTIVISPLVALMENQVLELRQKNLPASILHSEMKKRDRTFTLNLLENQKLRLLYLSPETLLSPPIWKIISHPNLIINALILDEAHCLSQWGDSFRPTYLRLGAIRSSLIKSKLNSSQMATKKESMILPIAAFTATADNNTQKIIQEYLQLSNPEKFLISPYRDNLQIKIKTIWTPKSRKKQLINHIKNKNKQSGLIYVRTRKDSENISHLLNELGYQNKAYHGGLEASIRRNIEQDWLEEKIKFVVCTSAFGMGINKPNLRWIFHYQAPLFLSEYIQEIGRGGRDGKLAEAITLISEKTGFFNPEDKNIKKYFLQRRIKQYQEALKIIKKLPLQGNIENLSRDKQVYISILNLSKQLYWLDPFNYQINLKNPQENIKFLIQKQKKLVRLTEEYMRTKKCRWGFLLDAFGFPQGRDFSCGKCDNCEVSIHNNFK
;
A
#
# COMPACT_ATOMS: atom_id res chain seq x y z
N MET A 1 -26.37 15.18 12.46
CA MET A 1 -25.80 14.35 13.51
C MET A 1 -24.91 15.20 14.40
N ASN A 2 -24.94 14.97 15.70
CA ASN A 2 -24.16 15.79 16.64
C ASN A 2 -22.67 15.38 16.54
N ASN A 3 -21.89 16.08 15.72
CA ASN A 3 -20.44 15.84 15.53
C ASN A 3 -19.62 16.64 16.56
N SER A 4 -20.18 16.89 17.76
CA SER A 4 -19.44 17.58 18.79
C SER A 4 -18.18 16.82 19.20
N LEU A 5 -17.13 17.54 19.55
CA LEU A 5 -15.86 16.94 20.00
C LEU A 5 -16.10 15.96 21.18
N GLN A 6 -17.00 16.31 22.07
CA GLN A 6 -17.35 15.47 23.24
C GLN A 6 -17.95 14.12 22.79
N PHE A 7 -18.86 14.14 21.82
CA PHE A 7 -19.47 12.92 21.27
C PHE A 7 -18.43 12.02 20.59
N LEU A 8 -17.51 12.58 19.82
CA LEU A 8 -16.45 11.80 19.20
C LEU A 8 -15.47 11.22 20.21
N LYS A 9 -15.07 11.98 21.24
CA LYS A 9 -14.21 11.51 22.34
C LYS A 9 -14.87 10.42 23.16
N TYR A 10 -16.16 10.58 23.49
CA TYR A 10 -16.92 9.54 24.20
C TYR A 10 -16.88 8.20 23.44
N ASN A 11 -17.14 8.22 22.13
CA ASN A 11 -17.13 7.00 21.31
C ASN A 11 -15.71 6.44 21.11
N LEU A 12 -14.68 7.31 21.01
CA LEU A 12 -13.29 6.90 20.98
C LEU A 12 -12.91 6.11 22.24
N GLN A 13 -13.24 6.65 23.41
CA GLN A 13 -12.97 5.99 24.68
C GLN A 13 -13.78 4.70 24.82
N LYS A 14 -15.08 4.73 24.49
CA LYS A 14 -15.98 3.59 24.55
C LYS A 14 -15.48 2.38 23.74
N TYR A 15 -15.04 2.60 22.50
CA TYR A 15 -14.71 1.50 21.57
C TYR A 15 -13.22 1.16 21.53
N TRP A 16 -12.34 2.14 21.76
CA TRP A 16 -10.87 1.93 21.67
C TRP A 16 -10.12 2.15 22.98
N GLY A 17 -10.74 2.75 24.00
CA GLY A 17 -10.09 3.04 25.28
C GLY A 17 -9.11 4.22 25.22
N TYR A 18 -9.21 5.07 24.20
CA TYR A 18 -8.34 6.24 24.05
C TYR A 18 -9.06 7.52 24.47
N ASP A 19 -8.38 8.39 25.22
CA ASP A 19 -8.94 9.66 25.70
C ASP A 19 -8.89 10.76 24.67
N ASN A 20 -7.90 10.73 23.78
CA ASN A 20 -7.65 11.80 22.82
C ASN A 20 -7.28 11.25 21.43
N PHE A 21 -7.70 11.98 20.39
CA PHE A 21 -7.25 11.76 19.02
C PHE A 21 -5.81 12.22 18.86
N ARG A 22 -5.05 11.50 18.04
CA ARG A 22 -3.77 11.99 17.49
C ARG A 22 -4.05 12.89 16.30
N TYR A 23 -3.30 13.97 16.16
CA TYR A 23 -3.40 14.80 14.95
C TYR A 23 -3.02 14.00 13.70
N PRO A 24 -3.77 14.08 12.60
CA PRO A 24 -5.04 14.78 12.33
C PRO A 24 -6.28 13.85 12.32
N GLN A 25 -6.32 12.82 13.18
CA GLN A 25 -7.42 11.82 13.17
C GLN A 25 -8.81 12.45 13.29
N LYS A 26 -8.98 13.43 14.17
CA LYS A 26 -10.25 14.14 14.37
C LYS A 26 -10.72 14.84 13.10
N GLU A 27 -9.82 15.55 12.45
CA GLU A 27 -10.09 16.31 11.23
C GLU A 27 -10.51 15.37 10.10
N ILE A 28 -9.82 14.24 9.93
CA ILE A 28 -10.15 13.19 8.96
C ILE A 28 -11.54 12.61 9.24
N ILE A 29 -11.82 12.26 10.51
CA ILE A 29 -13.11 11.71 10.94
C ILE A 29 -14.24 12.69 10.61
N ASN A 30 -14.08 13.96 10.94
CA ASN A 30 -15.07 15.00 10.66
C ASN A 30 -15.30 15.17 9.15
N SER A 31 -14.25 15.12 8.35
CA SER A 31 -14.33 15.22 6.90
C SER A 31 -15.17 14.08 6.30
N ILE A 32 -14.91 12.83 6.73
CA ILE A 32 -15.68 11.66 6.29
C ILE A 32 -17.15 11.75 6.75
N LEU A 33 -17.40 12.14 8.00
CA LEU A 33 -18.76 12.32 8.54
C LEU A 33 -19.54 13.41 7.82
N SER A 34 -18.84 14.42 7.30
CA SER A 34 -19.42 15.53 6.51
C SER A 34 -19.62 15.17 5.02
N GLY A 35 -19.35 13.93 4.61
CA GLY A 35 -19.53 13.49 3.23
C GLY A 35 -18.49 14.03 2.25
N LYS A 36 -17.33 14.48 2.70
CA LYS A 36 -16.26 15.01 1.85
C LYS A 36 -15.31 13.92 1.38
N ASP A 37 -14.80 14.05 0.16
CA ASP A 37 -13.70 13.24 -0.32
C ASP A 37 -12.42 13.57 0.45
N CYS A 38 -11.60 12.55 0.75
CA CYS A 38 -10.35 12.73 1.49
C CYS A 38 -9.19 12.02 0.79
N LEU A 39 -8.02 12.67 0.81
CA LEU A 39 -6.74 12.06 0.52
C LEU A 39 -5.85 12.10 1.77
N VAL A 40 -5.61 10.95 2.36
CA VAL A 40 -4.88 10.80 3.61
C VAL A 40 -3.55 10.09 3.37
N VAL A 41 -2.46 10.83 3.48
CA VAL A 41 -1.10 10.30 3.46
C VAL A 41 -0.58 10.35 4.90
N MET A 42 -0.50 9.19 5.53
CA MET A 42 -0.21 9.06 6.95
C MET A 42 0.67 7.82 7.21
N PRO A 43 1.78 7.94 7.91
CA PRO A 43 2.71 6.82 8.09
C PRO A 43 2.06 5.61 8.74
N THR A 44 2.65 4.44 8.55
CA THR A 44 2.24 3.21 9.25
C THR A 44 2.38 3.39 10.77
N GLY A 45 1.39 2.91 11.53
CA GLY A 45 1.32 3.14 12.97
C GLY A 45 0.69 4.47 13.39
N GLY A 46 0.34 5.36 12.44
CA GLY A 46 -0.35 6.62 12.72
C GLY A 46 -1.82 6.49 13.10
N GLY A 47 -2.40 5.27 13.06
CA GLY A 47 -3.80 5.03 13.43
C GLY A 47 -4.79 5.33 12.31
N LYS A 48 -4.40 5.10 11.05
CA LYS A 48 -5.27 5.26 9.84
C LYS A 48 -6.62 4.56 9.98
N SER A 49 -6.62 3.32 10.48
CA SER A 49 -7.85 2.50 10.55
C SER A 49 -8.93 3.15 11.42
N LEU A 50 -8.55 3.77 12.53
CA LEU A 50 -9.48 4.50 13.40
C LEU A 50 -10.22 5.61 12.66
N CYS A 51 -9.54 6.30 11.73
CA CYS A 51 -10.08 7.45 11.00
C CYS A 51 -11.29 7.09 10.13
N PHE A 52 -11.43 5.86 9.70
CA PHE A 52 -12.60 5.41 8.93
C PHE A 52 -13.49 4.41 9.71
N GLN A 53 -12.96 3.70 10.69
CA GLN A 53 -13.73 2.78 11.51
C GLN A 53 -14.72 3.53 12.42
N LEU A 54 -14.25 4.58 13.10
CA LEU A 54 -15.13 5.33 13.99
C LEU A 54 -16.29 6.00 13.24
N PRO A 55 -16.12 6.76 12.14
CA PRO A 55 -17.26 7.31 11.39
C PRO A 55 -18.20 6.25 10.86
N ALA A 56 -17.70 5.08 10.44
CA ALA A 56 -18.55 3.98 9.99
C ALA A 56 -19.50 3.45 11.07
N LEU A 57 -19.06 3.44 12.33
CA LEU A 57 -19.88 3.00 13.46
C LEU A 57 -20.90 4.04 13.90
N LEU A 58 -20.60 5.32 13.68
CA LEU A 58 -21.47 6.44 14.06
C LEU A 58 -22.61 6.70 13.07
N GLN A 59 -22.52 6.15 11.86
CA GLN A 59 -23.51 6.34 10.79
C GLN A 59 -24.36 5.08 10.59
N LYS A 60 -25.64 5.27 10.20
CA LYS A 60 -26.48 4.17 9.70
C LYS A 60 -26.10 3.87 8.24
N GLY A 61 -25.95 2.58 7.91
CA GLY A 61 -25.53 2.13 6.58
C GLY A 61 -24.14 1.49 6.59
N LEU A 62 -23.65 1.14 5.43
CA LEU A 62 -22.42 0.37 5.22
C LEU A 62 -21.29 1.28 4.77
N THR A 63 -20.14 1.15 5.40
CA THR A 63 -18.86 1.64 4.89
C THR A 63 -18.09 0.48 4.26
N ILE A 64 -17.72 0.61 2.99
CA ILE A 64 -16.96 -0.39 2.23
C ILE A 64 -15.49 -0.04 2.32
N VAL A 65 -14.69 -0.95 2.88
CA VAL A 65 -13.24 -0.80 2.98
C VAL A 65 -12.56 -1.71 1.95
N ILE A 66 -11.93 -1.10 0.97
CA ILE A 66 -11.24 -1.79 -0.12
C ILE A 66 -9.75 -1.83 0.21
N SER A 67 -9.19 -3.03 0.41
CA SER A 67 -7.79 -3.23 0.75
C SER A 67 -7.16 -4.35 -0.10
N PRO A 68 -5.86 -4.25 -0.45
CA PRO A 68 -5.19 -5.26 -1.27
C PRO A 68 -4.84 -6.54 -0.51
N LEU A 69 -4.93 -6.56 0.81
CA LEU A 69 -4.29 -7.56 1.65
C LEU A 69 -5.29 -8.27 2.55
N VAL A 70 -5.49 -9.56 2.27
CA VAL A 70 -6.43 -10.41 3.02
C VAL A 70 -6.03 -10.48 4.49
N ALA A 71 -4.76 -10.76 4.81
CA ALA A 71 -4.28 -10.87 6.18
C ALA A 71 -4.49 -9.58 7.01
N LEU A 72 -4.28 -8.40 6.38
CA LEU A 72 -4.55 -7.11 7.05
C LEU A 72 -6.04 -6.96 7.36
N MET A 73 -6.90 -7.27 6.39
CA MET A 73 -8.35 -7.20 6.57
C MET A 73 -8.83 -8.17 7.64
N GLU A 74 -8.33 -9.41 7.65
CA GLU A 74 -8.64 -10.43 8.68
C GLU A 74 -8.30 -9.92 10.08
N ASN A 75 -7.09 -9.36 10.27
CA ASN A 75 -6.67 -8.82 11.57
C ASN A 75 -7.54 -7.64 12.01
N GLN A 76 -7.84 -6.69 11.12
CA GLN A 76 -8.69 -5.56 11.47
C GLN A 76 -10.12 -5.98 11.82
N VAL A 77 -10.69 -6.92 11.07
CA VAL A 77 -12.04 -7.45 11.37
C VAL A 77 -12.05 -8.25 12.67
N LEU A 78 -10.99 -9.02 12.94
CA LEU A 78 -10.86 -9.75 14.20
C LEU A 78 -10.85 -8.79 15.41
N GLU A 79 -10.04 -7.74 15.37
CA GLU A 79 -9.99 -6.70 16.41
C GLU A 79 -11.36 -6.03 16.62
N LEU A 80 -12.08 -5.73 15.54
CA LEU A 80 -13.42 -5.13 15.62
C LEU A 80 -14.44 -6.11 16.21
N ARG A 81 -14.41 -7.38 15.83
CA ARG A 81 -15.31 -8.42 16.35
C ARG A 81 -15.06 -8.71 17.84
N GLN A 82 -13.80 -8.70 18.29
CA GLN A 82 -13.47 -8.82 19.73
C GLN A 82 -14.08 -7.70 20.56
N LYS A 83 -14.36 -6.55 19.92
CA LYS A 83 -15.06 -5.40 20.53
C LYS A 83 -16.58 -5.43 20.28
N ASN A 84 -17.13 -6.53 19.77
CA ASN A 84 -18.53 -6.69 19.40
C ASN A 84 -19.02 -5.64 18.37
N LEU A 85 -18.14 -5.17 17.49
CA LEU A 85 -18.49 -4.19 16.46
C LEU A 85 -18.94 -4.88 15.16
N PRO A 86 -19.95 -4.32 14.45
CA PRO A 86 -20.59 -4.96 13.29
C PRO A 86 -19.73 -4.85 12.03
N ALA A 87 -18.65 -5.63 11.99
CA ALA A 87 -17.70 -5.69 10.88
C ALA A 87 -17.57 -7.10 10.32
N SER A 88 -17.38 -7.21 9.03
CA SER A 88 -17.10 -8.48 8.35
C SER A 88 -16.12 -8.32 7.19
N ILE A 89 -15.67 -9.45 6.67
CA ILE A 89 -14.74 -9.54 5.54
C ILE A 89 -15.31 -10.46 4.47
N LEU A 90 -14.98 -10.16 3.20
CA LEU A 90 -15.21 -11.06 2.06
C LEU A 90 -13.93 -11.19 1.23
N HIS A 91 -13.46 -12.42 1.04
CA HIS A 91 -12.36 -12.77 0.14
C HIS A 91 -12.50 -14.19 -0.43
N SER A 92 -11.68 -14.54 -1.41
CA SER A 92 -11.79 -15.81 -2.15
C SER A 92 -11.42 -17.04 -1.32
N GLU A 93 -10.60 -16.90 -0.29
CA GLU A 93 -10.10 -18.02 0.53
C GLU A 93 -11.03 -18.38 1.70
N MET A 94 -12.18 -17.69 1.85
CA MET A 94 -13.14 -17.94 2.93
C MET A 94 -13.83 -19.30 2.76
N LYS A 95 -14.09 -19.96 3.89
CA LYS A 95 -14.97 -21.13 3.93
C LYS A 95 -16.39 -20.76 3.48
N LYS A 96 -17.05 -21.63 2.75
CA LYS A 96 -18.40 -21.39 2.19
C LYS A 96 -19.40 -20.93 3.26
N ARG A 97 -19.38 -21.55 4.44
CA ARG A 97 -20.25 -21.21 5.58
C ARG A 97 -20.06 -19.74 6.02
N ASP A 98 -18.82 -19.31 6.21
CA ASP A 98 -18.51 -17.96 6.70
C ASP A 98 -18.86 -16.90 5.65
N ARG A 99 -18.65 -17.26 4.37
CA ARG A 99 -19.05 -16.42 3.23
C ARG A 99 -20.57 -16.23 3.21
N THR A 100 -21.36 -17.31 3.28
CA THR A 100 -22.81 -17.25 3.30
C THR A 100 -23.33 -16.43 4.50
N PHE A 101 -22.74 -16.64 5.68
CA PHE A 101 -23.09 -15.87 6.87
C PHE A 101 -22.84 -14.36 6.66
N THR A 102 -21.71 -13.98 6.09
CA THR A 102 -21.38 -12.58 5.81
C THR A 102 -22.34 -11.97 4.79
N LEU A 103 -22.73 -12.72 3.74
CA LEU A 103 -23.70 -12.25 2.75
C LEU A 103 -25.07 -12.02 3.37
N ASN A 104 -25.55 -12.91 4.25
CA ASN A 104 -26.80 -12.73 4.97
C ASN A 104 -26.77 -11.48 5.86
N LEU A 105 -25.65 -11.20 6.55
CA LEU A 105 -25.52 -9.98 7.34
C LEU A 105 -25.53 -8.72 6.46
N LEU A 106 -24.95 -8.79 5.27
CA LEU A 106 -24.90 -7.69 4.31
C LEU A 106 -26.30 -7.37 3.74
N GLU A 107 -27.01 -8.39 3.26
CA GLU A 107 -28.37 -8.27 2.71
C GLU A 107 -29.36 -7.75 3.76
N ASN A 108 -29.22 -8.19 5.01
CA ASN A 108 -30.06 -7.71 6.12
C ASN A 108 -29.58 -6.38 6.74
N GLN A 109 -28.61 -5.70 6.13
CA GLN A 109 -28.06 -4.39 6.55
C GLN A 109 -27.56 -4.36 8.02
N LYS A 110 -27.08 -5.50 8.52
CA LYS A 110 -26.57 -5.64 9.90
C LYS A 110 -25.09 -5.25 10.04
N LEU A 111 -24.39 -4.97 8.94
CA LEU A 111 -23.00 -4.54 8.92
C LEU A 111 -22.87 -3.02 8.91
N ARG A 112 -21.82 -2.52 9.57
CA ARG A 112 -21.35 -1.13 9.46
C ARG A 112 -20.07 -1.04 8.64
N LEU A 113 -19.24 -2.08 8.68
CA LEU A 113 -17.98 -2.17 7.95
C LEU A 113 -17.92 -3.48 7.18
N LEU A 114 -17.64 -3.41 5.90
CA LEU A 114 -17.32 -4.56 5.06
C LEU A 114 -15.96 -4.38 4.41
N TYR A 115 -15.03 -5.26 4.79
CA TYR A 115 -13.70 -5.32 4.20
C TYR A 115 -13.68 -6.30 3.03
N LEU A 116 -13.11 -5.89 1.91
CA LEU A 116 -12.97 -6.76 0.74
C LEU A 116 -11.85 -6.30 -0.20
N SER A 117 -11.38 -7.23 -1.03
CA SER A 117 -10.43 -6.87 -2.10
C SER A 117 -11.16 -6.27 -3.29
N PRO A 118 -10.47 -5.50 -4.16
CA PRO A 118 -11.07 -5.00 -5.40
C PRO A 118 -11.66 -6.10 -6.28
N GLU A 119 -10.96 -7.26 -6.35
CA GLU A 119 -11.41 -8.42 -7.12
C GLU A 119 -12.71 -9.01 -6.56
N THR A 120 -12.85 -9.04 -5.25
CA THR A 120 -14.07 -9.52 -4.59
C THR A 120 -15.22 -8.52 -4.79
N LEU A 121 -14.96 -7.23 -4.59
CA LEU A 121 -15.96 -6.17 -4.80
C LEU A 121 -16.54 -6.21 -6.21
N LEU A 122 -15.68 -6.36 -7.20
CA LEU A 122 -16.04 -6.36 -8.63
C LEU A 122 -16.36 -7.76 -9.17
N SER A 123 -16.58 -8.76 -8.31
CA SER A 123 -17.14 -10.04 -8.74
C SER A 123 -18.66 -9.88 -8.94
N PRO A 124 -19.25 -10.47 -10.01
CA PRO A 124 -20.67 -10.27 -10.34
C PRO A 124 -21.64 -10.52 -9.17
N PRO A 125 -21.50 -11.60 -8.38
CA PRO A 125 -22.43 -11.86 -7.27
C PRO A 125 -22.37 -10.77 -6.19
N ILE A 126 -21.18 -10.28 -5.86
CA ILE A 126 -20.99 -9.25 -4.83
C ILE A 126 -21.42 -7.89 -5.35
N TRP A 127 -21.04 -7.57 -6.59
CA TRP A 127 -21.45 -6.31 -7.22
C TRP A 127 -22.98 -6.16 -7.26
N LYS A 128 -23.70 -7.23 -7.60
CA LYS A 128 -25.17 -7.24 -7.62
C LYS A 128 -25.76 -6.85 -6.26
N ILE A 129 -25.22 -7.34 -5.16
CA ILE A 129 -25.67 -7.01 -3.79
C ILE A 129 -25.30 -5.56 -3.45
N ILE A 130 -24.05 -5.16 -3.70
CA ILE A 130 -23.54 -3.82 -3.35
C ILE A 130 -24.25 -2.72 -4.14
N SER A 131 -24.57 -2.98 -5.41
CA SER A 131 -25.29 -2.04 -6.27
C SER A 131 -26.80 -2.04 -6.07
N HIS A 132 -27.33 -2.90 -5.18
CA HIS A 132 -28.76 -2.96 -4.92
C HIS A 132 -29.28 -1.62 -4.37
N PRO A 133 -30.39 -1.07 -4.89
CA PRO A 133 -30.91 0.24 -4.52
C PRO A 133 -31.14 0.43 -3.02
N ASN A 134 -31.64 -0.60 -2.35
CA ASN A 134 -32.00 -0.53 -0.92
C ASN A 134 -30.80 -0.59 0.03
N LEU A 135 -29.60 -0.94 -0.44
CA LEU A 135 -28.42 -0.97 0.39
C LEU A 135 -27.85 0.43 0.58
N ILE A 136 -27.89 0.94 1.80
CA ILE A 136 -27.34 2.26 2.13
C ILE A 136 -25.82 2.14 2.27
N ILE A 137 -25.08 2.90 1.45
CA ILE A 137 -23.61 2.98 1.52
C ILE A 137 -23.24 4.39 1.95
N ASN A 138 -22.48 4.51 3.06
CA ASN A 138 -22.07 5.78 3.62
C ASN A 138 -20.77 6.32 3.03
N ALA A 139 -19.80 5.45 2.79
CA ALA A 139 -18.50 5.83 2.26
C ALA A 139 -17.79 4.66 1.58
N LEU A 140 -16.90 4.98 0.65
CA LEU A 140 -15.93 4.07 0.06
C LEU A 140 -14.54 4.43 0.62
N ILE A 141 -13.91 3.49 1.31
CA ILE A 141 -12.56 3.66 1.86
C ILE A 141 -11.59 2.85 1.01
N LEU A 142 -10.59 3.49 0.45
CA LEU A 142 -9.49 2.79 -0.20
C LEU A 142 -8.28 2.80 0.71
N ASP A 143 -7.97 1.66 1.27
CA ASP A 143 -6.72 1.45 2.01
C ASP A 143 -5.61 1.07 1.04
N GLU A 144 -4.38 1.50 1.34
CA GLU A 144 -3.20 1.36 0.47
C GLU A 144 -3.44 1.90 -0.95
N ALA A 145 -4.05 3.09 -1.05
CA ALA A 145 -4.44 3.72 -2.32
C ALA A 145 -3.26 3.97 -3.28
N HIS A 146 -1.99 3.95 -2.79
CA HIS A 146 -0.80 3.99 -3.63
C HIS A 146 -0.74 2.84 -4.66
N CYS A 147 -1.45 1.73 -4.43
CA CYS A 147 -1.57 0.63 -5.40
C CYS A 147 -2.13 1.08 -6.75
N LEU A 148 -2.85 2.21 -6.82
CA LEU A 148 -3.31 2.82 -8.08
C LEU A 148 -2.15 3.29 -8.98
N SER A 149 -1.04 3.72 -8.38
CA SER A 149 0.09 4.30 -9.10
C SER A 149 1.31 3.39 -9.17
N GLN A 150 1.40 2.40 -8.29
CA GLN A 150 2.57 1.54 -8.17
C GLN A 150 2.54 0.39 -9.16
N TRP A 151 3.62 0.26 -9.88
CA TRP A 151 3.88 -0.78 -10.85
C TRP A 151 5.04 -1.64 -10.35
N GLY A 152 4.75 -2.70 -9.67
CA GLY A 152 5.71 -3.66 -9.17
C GLY A 152 5.11 -5.07 -9.17
N ASP A 153 5.66 -5.98 -8.42
CA ASP A 153 5.11 -7.34 -8.23
C ASP A 153 3.73 -7.32 -7.55
N SER A 154 3.38 -6.18 -6.93
CA SER A 154 2.09 -5.92 -6.29
C SER A 154 1.05 -5.24 -7.20
N PHE A 155 1.31 -5.09 -8.50
CA PHE A 155 0.35 -4.49 -9.43
C PHE A 155 -0.95 -5.28 -9.48
N ARG A 156 -2.05 -4.61 -9.12
CA ARG A 156 -3.41 -5.16 -9.17
C ARG A 156 -4.25 -4.39 -10.19
N PRO A 157 -4.43 -4.94 -11.40
CA PRO A 157 -5.19 -4.29 -12.48
C PRO A 157 -6.57 -3.81 -12.06
N THR A 158 -7.21 -4.55 -11.17
CA THR A 158 -8.56 -4.28 -10.68
C THR A 158 -8.69 -2.96 -9.94
N TYR A 159 -7.59 -2.43 -9.34
CA TYR A 159 -7.62 -1.11 -8.68
C TYR A 159 -8.02 0.03 -9.61
N LEU A 160 -7.63 -0.02 -10.87
CA LEU A 160 -7.94 1.05 -11.83
C LEU A 160 -9.42 1.11 -12.22
N ARG A 161 -10.16 0.00 -12.01
CA ARG A 161 -11.61 -0.07 -12.23
C ARG A 161 -12.39 0.65 -11.11
N LEU A 162 -11.75 0.85 -9.95
CA LEU A 162 -12.38 1.48 -8.78
C LEU A 162 -12.82 2.94 -9.05
N GLY A 163 -12.17 3.62 -10.00
CA GLY A 163 -12.57 4.97 -10.40
C GLY A 163 -14.00 5.09 -10.94
N ALA A 164 -14.54 4.01 -11.50
CA ALA A 164 -15.91 3.99 -12.04
C ALA A 164 -16.96 3.50 -11.03
N ILE A 165 -16.56 3.12 -9.80
CA ILE A 165 -17.50 2.53 -8.82
C ILE A 165 -18.51 3.56 -8.33
N ARG A 166 -18.04 4.76 -7.93
CA ARG A 166 -18.91 5.80 -7.36
C ARG A 166 -20.04 6.17 -8.31
N SER A 167 -19.71 6.50 -9.56
CA SER A 167 -20.69 6.87 -10.58
C SER A 167 -21.69 5.74 -10.86
N SER A 168 -21.21 4.49 -10.92
CA SER A 168 -22.05 3.31 -11.15
C SER A 168 -22.98 3.02 -9.98
N LEU A 169 -22.50 3.17 -8.73
CA LEU A 169 -23.35 3.00 -7.54
C LEU A 169 -24.41 4.09 -7.43
N ILE A 170 -24.06 5.33 -7.69
CA ILE A 170 -25.02 6.44 -7.69
C ILE A 170 -26.08 6.20 -8.77
N LYS A 171 -25.66 5.84 -9.99
CA LYS A 171 -26.59 5.57 -11.10
C LYS A 171 -27.55 4.41 -10.79
N SER A 172 -27.06 3.29 -10.22
CA SER A 172 -27.90 2.14 -9.88
C SER A 172 -28.96 2.47 -8.83
N LYS A 173 -28.66 3.38 -7.90
CA LYS A 173 -29.58 3.82 -6.84
C LYS A 173 -30.59 4.85 -7.32
N LEU A 174 -30.25 5.72 -8.27
CA LEU A 174 -31.11 6.70 -8.84
C LEU A 174 -32.15 6.10 -9.82
N ASN A 175 -31.81 4.99 -10.49
CA ASN A 175 -32.70 4.31 -11.44
C ASN A 175 -33.85 3.53 -10.77
N SER A 176 -33.89 3.40 -9.44
CA SER A 176 -35.02 2.81 -8.74
C SER A 176 -36.14 3.84 -8.58
N SER A 177 -37.27 3.56 -9.16
CA SER A 177 -38.45 4.43 -9.31
C SER A 177 -39.07 5.01 -8.02
N GLN A 178 -38.57 4.62 -6.84
CA GLN A 178 -39.03 5.14 -5.55
C GLN A 178 -38.24 6.37 -5.04
N MET A 179 -37.12 6.77 -5.68
CA MET A 179 -36.32 7.93 -5.29
C MET A 179 -36.32 9.09 -6.31
N ALA A 180 -37.12 9.02 -7.36
CA ALA A 180 -37.19 10.07 -8.38
C ALA A 180 -37.68 11.44 -7.86
N THR A 181 -38.29 11.47 -6.67
CA THR A 181 -38.79 12.70 -6.04
C THR A 181 -37.80 13.39 -5.09
N LYS A 182 -36.71 12.74 -4.70
CA LYS A 182 -35.60 13.34 -3.92
C LYS A 182 -34.36 13.49 -4.78
N LYS A 183 -34.32 14.52 -5.60
CA LYS A 183 -33.14 15.04 -6.27
C LYS A 183 -32.16 15.73 -5.28
N GLU A 184 -32.07 15.29 -4.03
CA GLU A 184 -30.93 15.63 -3.20
C GLU A 184 -29.74 14.84 -3.72
N SER A 185 -28.70 15.54 -4.14
CA SER A 185 -27.47 14.96 -4.67
C SER A 185 -26.96 13.88 -3.72
N MET A 186 -27.08 12.61 -4.14
CA MET A 186 -26.59 11.49 -3.34
C MET A 186 -25.08 11.60 -3.24
N ILE A 187 -24.59 11.99 -2.09
CA ILE A 187 -23.16 12.13 -1.80
C ILE A 187 -22.65 10.76 -1.35
N LEU A 188 -21.71 10.20 -2.09
CA LEU A 188 -20.96 8.99 -1.70
C LEU A 188 -19.48 9.34 -1.61
N PRO A 189 -18.97 9.72 -0.43
CA PRO A 189 -17.60 10.15 -0.27
C PRO A 189 -16.63 8.99 -0.48
N ILE A 190 -15.46 9.31 -1.04
CA ILE A 190 -14.32 8.41 -1.14
C ILE A 190 -13.18 8.94 -0.27
N ALA A 191 -12.70 8.12 0.66
CA ALA A 191 -11.50 8.43 1.42
C ALA A 191 -10.36 7.47 1.06
N ALA A 192 -9.30 8.02 0.46
CA ALA A 192 -8.14 7.28 0.01
C ALA A 192 -7.02 7.39 1.04
N PHE A 193 -6.64 6.27 1.64
CA PHE A 193 -5.59 6.16 2.65
C PHE A 193 -4.35 5.51 2.10
N THR A 194 -3.18 6.05 2.42
CA THR A 194 -1.89 5.44 2.11
C THR A 194 -0.82 5.86 3.11
N ALA A 195 0.21 5.05 3.25
CA ALA A 195 1.38 5.43 4.04
C ALA A 195 2.37 6.30 3.24
N THR A 196 2.36 6.20 1.92
CA THR A 196 3.37 6.81 1.05
C THR A 196 2.72 7.29 -0.24
N ALA A 197 2.81 8.59 -0.51
CA ALA A 197 2.42 9.16 -1.80
C ALA A 197 3.21 10.44 -2.07
N ASP A 198 4.07 10.41 -3.09
CA ASP A 198 4.66 11.61 -3.65
C ASP A 198 3.60 12.46 -4.36
N ASN A 199 3.93 13.69 -4.73
CA ASN A 199 2.99 14.61 -5.40
C ASN A 199 2.35 14.01 -6.66
N ASN A 200 3.10 13.20 -7.39
CA ASN A 200 2.58 12.55 -8.59
C ASN A 200 1.61 11.40 -8.25
N THR A 201 1.93 10.60 -7.25
CA THR A 201 1.03 9.54 -6.74
C THR A 201 -0.26 10.15 -6.20
N GLN A 202 -0.19 11.26 -5.46
CA GLN A 202 -1.36 11.98 -4.99
C GLN A 202 -2.26 12.45 -6.14
N LYS A 203 -1.69 13.01 -7.20
CA LYS A 203 -2.43 13.41 -8.41
C LYS A 203 -3.11 12.22 -9.08
N ILE A 204 -2.38 11.10 -9.24
CA ILE A 204 -2.93 9.87 -9.81
C ILE A 204 -4.12 9.38 -8.98
N ILE A 205 -4.00 9.29 -7.66
CA ILE A 205 -5.09 8.87 -6.79
C ILE A 205 -6.32 9.77 -6.98
N GLN A 206 -6.14 11.09 -6.99
CA GLN A 206 -7.23 12.04 -7.17
C GLN A 206 -7.90 11.89 -8.54
N GLU A 207 -7.12 11.80 -9.63
CA GLU A 207 -7.62 11.67 -11.00
C GLU A 207 -8.38 10.34 -11.18
N TYR A 208 -7.79 9.21 -10.79
CA TYR A 208 -8.38 7.88 -11.01
C TYR A 208 -9.61 7.61 -10.16
N LEU A 209 -9.63 8.08 -8.93
CA LEU A 209 -10.81 7.95 -8.06
C LEU A 209 -11.83 9.06 -8.29
N GLN A 210 -11.54 10.00 -9.19
CA GLN A 210 -12.40 11.15 -9.48
C GLN A 210 -12.80 11.89 -8.19
N LEU A 211 -11.83 12.12 -7.28
CA LEU A 211 -12.09 12.79 -6.02
C LEU A 211 -12.53 14.23 -6.28
N SER A 212 -13.66 14.63 -5.73
CA SER A 212 -14.22 15.96 -5.88
C SER A 212 -13.69 16.88 -4.76
N ASN A 213 -12.80 17.80 -5.11
CA ASN A 213 -12.19 18.75 -4.18
C ASN A 213 -11.80 18.13 -2.81
N PRO A 214 -10.94 17.08 -2.81
CA PRO A 214 -10.68 16.32 -1.61
C PRO A 214 -9.93 17.13 -0.55
N GLU A 215 -10.31 16.94 0.72
CA GLU A 215 -9.49 17.39 1.83
C GLU A 215 -8.21 16.55 1.91
N LYS A 216 -7.06 17.24 2.01
CA LYS A 216 -5.74 16.58 1.99
C LYS A 216 -5.11 16.62 3.36
N PHE A 217 -4.81 15.44 3.88
CA PHE A 217 -4.09 15.24 5.14
C PHE A 217 -2.74 14.60 4.86
N LEU A 218 -1.69 15.41 4.84
CA LEU A 218 -0.34 14.98 4.49
C LEU A 218 0.55 15.03 5.72
N ILE A 219 0.86 13.86 6.28
CA ILE A 219 1.68 13.72 7.48
C ILE A 219 3.08 13.27 7.09
N SER A 220 4.07 13.97 7.58
CA SER A 220 5.47 13.66 7.35
C SER A 220 5.79 12.21 7.76
N PRO A 221 6.46 11.45 6.90
CA PRO A 221 6.90 10.09 7.21
C PRO A 221 8.14 10.05 8.12
N TYR A 222 8.69 11.19 8.48
CA TYR A 222 9.89 11.28 9.31
C TYR A 222 9.72 10.59 10.66
N ARG A 223 10.74 9.86 11.05
CA ARG A 223 10.82 9.15 12.32
C ARG A 223 12.19 9.43 12.95
N ASP A 224 12.20 10.14 14.07
CA ASP A 224 13.42 10.50 14.79
C ASP A 224 14.13 9.30 15.43
N ASN A 225 13.37 8.25 15.73
CA ASN A 225 13.87 6.99 16.28
C ASN A 225 14.35 5.97 15.23
N LEU A 226 14.37 6.32 13.94
CA LEU A 226 14.81 5.42 12.87
C LEU A 226 16.10 5.94 12.22
N GLN A 227 17.20 5.26 12.48
CA GLN A 227 18.50 5.53 11.85
C GLN A 227 18.59 4.88 10.48
N ILE A 228 19.01 5.64 9.47
CA ILE A 228 19.19 5.15 8.10
C ILE A 228 20.67 5.11 7.78
N LYS A 229 21.14 3.94 7.30
CA LYS A 229 22.54 3.71 6.89
C LYS A 229 22.58 3.03 5.54
N ILE A 230 23.37 3.54 4.60
CA ILE A 230 23.59 2.94 3.28
C ILE A 230 25.07 2.62 3.11
N LYS A 231 25.36 1.36 2.75
CA LYS A 231 26.74 0.86 2.60
C LYS A 231 26.99 0.41 1.18
N THR A 232 28.05 0.95 0.55
CA THR A 232 28.51 0.49 -0.75
C THR A 232 29.31 -0.80 -0.62
N ILE A 233 28.98 -1.79 -1.43
CA ILE A 233 29.56 -3.13 -1.43
C ILE A 233 30.27 -3.38 -2.76
N TRP A 234 31.53 -3.77 -2.69
CA TRP A 234 32.36 -3.98 -3.87
C TRP A 234 32.24 -5.38 -4.47
N THR A 235 32.02 -6.41 -3.67
CA THR A 235 31.95 -7.79 -4.15
C THR A 235 30.75 -8.55 -3.56
N PRO A 236 30.21 -9.56 -4.24
CA PRO A 236 29.15 -10.42 -3.68
C PRO A 236 29.58 -11.11 -2.37
N LYS A 237 30.86 -11.48 -2.25
CA LYS A 237 31.41 -12.08 -1.02
C LYS A 237 31.36 -11.09 0.15
N SER A 238 31.72 -9.82 -0.07
CA SER A 238 31.64 -8.78 0.97
C SER A 238 30.18 -8.47 1.35
N ARG A 239 29.21 -8.58 0.41
CA ARG A 239 27.79 -8.44 0.69
C ARG A 239 27.32 -9.49 1.70
N LYS A 240 27.62 -10.76 1.46
CA LYS A 240 27.32 -11.86 2.40
C LYS A 240 28.00 -11.65 3.77
N LYS A 241 29.29 -11.26 3.77
CA LYS A 241 30.03 -10.97 5.01
C LYS A 241 29.36 -9.85 5.84
N GLN A 242 28.92 -8.77 5.20
CA GLN A 242 28.21 -7.67 5.89
C GLN A 242 26.89 -8.14 6.51
N LEU A 243 26.12 -8.97 5.82
CA LEU A 243 24.88 -9.54 6.35
C LEU A 243 25.18 -10.42 7.58
N ILE A 244 26.10 -11.35 7.47
CA ILE A 244 26.46 -12.29 8.56
C ILE A 244 26.95 -11.49 9.78
N ASN A 245 27.83 -10.50 9.59
CA ASN A 245 28.31 -9.66 10.68
C ASN A 245 27.18 -8.88 11.35
N HIS A 246 26.22 -8.35 10.58
CA HIS A 246 25.06 -7.67 11.14
C HIS A 246 24.21 -8.61 12.00
N ILE A 247 23.90 -9.80 11.50
CA ILE A 247 23.10 -10.80 12.23
C ILE A 247 23.83 -11.24 13.49
N LYS A 248 25.13 -11.51 13.42
CA LYS A 248 25.96 -11.90 14.60
C LYS A 248 25.82 -10.91 15.75
N ASN A 249 25.72 -9.61 15.44
CA ASN A 249 25.59 -8.55 16.44
C ASN A 249 24.14 -8.29 16.88
N LYS A 250 23.15 -8.71 16.10
CA LYS A 250 21.72 -8.34 16.27
C LYS A 250 20.75 -9.54 16.37
N ASN A 251 21.25 -10.77 16.40
CA ASN A 251 20.43 -11.99 16.35
C ASN A 251 19.41 -12.14 17.50
N LYS A 252 19.64 -11.47 18.63
CA LYS A 252 18.69 -11.45 19.78
C LYS A 252 17.53 -10.46 19.58
N GLN A 253 17.63 -9.56 18.60
CA GLN A 253 16.64 -8.53 18.33
C GLN A 253 15.76 -8.91 17.14
N SER A 254 14.51 -8.45 17.15
CA SER A 254 13.59 -8.67 16.04
C SER A 254 14.00 -7.89 14.80
N GLY A 255 14.04 -8.56 13.64
CA GLY A 255 14.49 -7.97 12.39
C GLY A 255 13.82 -8.49 11.13
N LEU A 256 14.10 -7.81 10.01
CA LEU A 256 13.71 -8.20 8.66
C LEU A 256 14.86 -8.06 7.69
N ILE A 257 15.03 -9.06 6.81
CA ILE A 257 15.99 -9.02 5.71
C ILE A 257 15.23 -8.99 4.41
N TYR A 258 15.28 -7.85 3.71
CA TYR A 258 14.64 -7.70 2.41
C TYR A 258 15.56 -8.09 1.26
N VAL A 259 15.02 -8.91 0.37
CA VAL A 259 15.64 -9.33 -0.89
C VAL A 259 14.68 -9.10 -2.05
N ARG A 260 15.16 -9.09 -3.28
CA ARG A 260 14.35 -8.75 -4.46
C ARG A 260 13.72 -9.95 -5.16
N THR A 261 14.22 -11.17 -4.95
CA THR A 261 13.68 -12.37 -5.62
C THR A 261 13.27 -13.46 -4.61
N ARG A 262 12.34 -14.32 -5.02
CA ARG A 262 11.92 -15.49 -4.23
C ARG A 262 13.12 -16.40 -3.97
N LYS A 263 13.89 -16.68 -5.02
CA LYS A 263 15.10 -17.51 -4.94
C LYS A 263 16.12 -16.97 -3.93
N ASP A 264 16.34 -15.63 -3.90
CA ASP A 264 17.24 -15.04 -2.92
C ASP A 264 16.72 -15.20 -1.49
N SER A 265 15.39 -15.11 -1.27
CA SER A 265 14.83 -15.30 0.07
C SER A 265 15.06 -16.73 0.58
N GLU A 266 14.91 -17.72 -0.28
CA GLU A 266 15.18 -19.13 0.05
C GLU A 266 16.67 -19.39 0.26
N ASN A 267 17.54 -18.97 -0.66
CA ASN A 267 18.98 -19.20 -0.61
C ASN A 267 19.62 -18.53 0.61
N ILE A 268 19.25 -17.29 0.93
CA ILE A 268 19.83 -16.57 2.09
C ILE A 268 19.28 -17.15 3.38
N SER A 269 18.01 -17.53 3.43
CA SER A 269 17.43 -18.20 4.59
C SER A 269 18.14 -19.54 4.88
N HIS A 270 18.38 -20.34 3.84
CA HIS A 270 19.11 -21.61 3.96
C HIS A 270 20.53 -21.38 4.50
N LEU A 271 21.30 -20.47 3.88
CA LEU A 271 22.66 -20.13 4.32
C LEU A 271 22.70 -19.72 5.80
N LEU A 272 21.74 -18.92 6.25
CA LEU A 272 21.72 -18.43 7.63
C LEU A 272 21.34 -19.53 8.63
N ASN A 273 20.45 -20.46 8.24
CA ASN A 273 20.12 -21.64 9.05
C ASN A 273 21.32 -22.59 9.18
N GLU A 274 22.11 -22.83 8.12
CA GLU A 274 23.37 -23.61 8.17
C GLU A 274 24.40 -22.99 9.12
N LEU A 275 24.38 -21.66 9.26
CA LEU A 275 25.23 -20.93 10.20
C LEU A 275 24.64 -20.87 11.64
N GLY A 276 23.54 -21.56 11.90
CA GLY A 276 22.90 -21.64 13.22
C GLY A 276 21.96 -20.48 13.55
N TYR A 277 21.62 -19.61 12.58
CA TYR A 277 20.69 -18.50 12.80
C TYR A 277 19.29 -18.90 12.34
N GLN A 278 18.44 -19.32 13.28
CA GLN A 278 17.04 -19.71 12.98
C GLN A 278 16.25 -18.59 12.32
N ASN A 279 15.74 -18.85 11.14
CA ASN A 279 14.93 -17.92 10.36
C ASN A 279 14.04 -18.69 9.36
N LYS A 280 13.13 -17.98 8.70
CA LYS A 280 12.30 -18.50 7.62
C LYS A 280 12.37 -17.60 6.39
N ALA A 281 12.27 -18.20 5.20
CA ALA A 281 12.06 -17.47 3.96
C ALA A 281 10.59 -17.13 3.78
N TYR A 282 10.27 -15.90 3.33
CA TYR A 282 8.91 -15.48 3.06
C TYR A 282 8.79 -14.76 1.71
N HIS A 283 7.87 -15.21 0.88
CA HIS A 283 7.58 -14.60 -0.43
C HIS A 283 6.17 -14.95 -0.90
N GLY A 284 5.65 -14.20 -1.86
CA GLY A 284 4.29 -14.38 -2.39
C GLY A 284 4.02 -15.68 -3.15
N GLY A 285 5.04 -16.54 -3.35
CA GLY A 285 4.89 -17.87 -3.94
C GLY A 285 4.60 -18.98 -2.92
N LEU A 286 4.71 -18.69 -1.62
CA LEU A 286 4.36 -19.64 -0.56
C LEU A 286 2.83 -19.76 -0.44
N GLU A 287 2.36 -20.93 -0.01
CA GLU A 287 0.96 -21.14 0.35
C GLU A 287 0.51 -20.20 1.48
N ALA A 288 -0.77 -19.86 1.49
CA ALA A 288 -1.32 -18.92 2.48
C ALA A 288 -1.17 -19.44 3.93
N SER A 289 -1.33 -20.75 4.14
CA SER A 289 -1.12 -21.41 5.42
C SER A 289 0.31 -21.25 5.94
N ILE A 290 1.30 -21.50 5.09
CA ILE A 290 2.74 -21.36 5.42
C ILE A 290 3.06 -19.91 5.75
N ARG A 291 2.52 -18.96 4.97
CA ARG A 291 2.71 -17.54 5.21
C ARG A 291 2.18 -17.11 6.58
N ARG A 292 0.96 -17.52 6.94
CA ARG A 292 0.36 -17.24 8.27
C ARG A 292 1.19 -17.81 9.41
N ASN A 293 1.68 -19.05 9.26
CA ASN A 293 2.52 -19.68 10.29
C ASN A 293 3.84 -18.93 10.51
N ILE A 294 4.51 -18.48 9.42
CA ILE A 294 5.73 -17.70 9.52
C ILE A 294 5.46 -16.33 10.18
N GLU A 295 4.36 -15.68 9.82
CA GLU A 295 3.95 -14.41 10.41
C GLU A 295 3.69 -14.56 11.92
N GLN A 296 3.00 -15.62 12.32
CA GLN A 296 2.72 -15.92 13.72
C GLN A 296 4.00 -16.23 14.50
N ASP A 297 4.86 -17.11 13.99
CA ASP A 297 6.13 -17.48 14.64
C ASP A 297 7.03 -16.25 14.85
N TRP A 298 7.02 -15.32 13.90
CA TRP A 298 7.77 -14.08 14.03
C TRP A 298 7.13 -13.07 15.00
N LEU A 299 5.80 -12.97 15.04
CA LEU A 299 5.08 -12.13 16.00
C LEU A 299 5.28 -12.62 17.42
N GLU A 300 5.20 -13.93 17.63
CA GLU A 300 5.40 -14.61 18.92
C GLU A 300 6.88 -14.74 19.32
N GLU A 301 7.79 -14.22 18.48
CA GLU A 301 9.25 -14.27 18.70
C GLU A 301 9.88 -15.67 18.74
N LYS A 302 9.20 -16.70 18.25
CA LYS A 302 9.79 -18.03 18.04
C LYS A 302 10.95 -17.98 17.06
N ILE A 303 10.83 -17.12 16.03
CA ILE A 303 11.93 -16.71 15.16
C ILE A 303 12.18 -15.20 15.30
N LYS A 304 13.46 -14.82 15.37
CA LYS A 304 13.80 -13.40 15.60
C LYS A 304 13.77 -12.57 14.33
N PHE A 305 14.03 -13.17 13.17
CA PHE A 305 13.98 -12.45 11.90
C PHE A 305 13.50 -13.34 10.74
N VAL A 306 13.08 -12.69 9.67
CA VAL A 306 12.57 -13.30 8.45
C VAL A 306 13.36 -12.77 7.25
N VAL A 307 13.73 -13.66 6.32
CA VAL A 307 14.30 -13.29 5.02
C VAL A 307 13.16 -13.20 4.01
N CYS A 308 12.87 -12.03 3.50
CA CYS A 308 11.62 -11.81 2.79
C CYS A 308 11.74 -10.93 1.53
N THR A 309 10.79 -11.11 0.63
CA THR A 309 10.52 -10.13 -0.43
C THR A 309 9.57 -9.03 0.08
N SER A 310 9.28 -8.02 -0.75
CA SER A 310 8.27 -6.98 -0.44
C SER A 310 6.88 -7.52 -0.10
N ALA A 311 6.61 -8.82 -0.35
CA ALA A 311 5.37 -9.48 0.04
C ALA A 311 5.18 -9.60 1.57
N PHE A 312 6.27 -9.54 2.37
CA PHE A 312 6.19 -9.61 3.82
C PHE A 312 5.95 -8.24 4.44
N GLY A 313 5.10 -8.24 5.43
CA GLY A 313 4.96 -7.12 6.35
C GLY A 313 3.84 -6.15 6.02
N MET A 314 3.26 -6.12 4.80
CA MET A 314 2.03 -5.37 4.59
C MET A 314 0.93 -5.95 5.48
N GLY A 315 0.39 -5.13 6.39
CA GLY A 315 -0.63 -5.58 7.34
C GLY A 315 -0.14 -6.16 8.66
N ILE A 316 1.16 -6.44 8.80
CA ILE A 316 1.69 -6.95 10.07
C ILE A 316 2.13 -5.78 10.95
N ASN A 317 1.67 -5.78 12.19
CA ASN A 317 2.03 -4.80 13.20
C ASN A 317 2.91 -5.44 14.28
N LYS A 318 4.23 -5.23 14.22
CA LYS A 318 5.19 -5.61 15.25
C LYS A 318 5.88 -4.34 15.77
N PRO A 319 5.48 -3.81 16.92
CA PRO A 319 5.99 -2.54 17.43
C PRO A 319 7.49 -2.55 17.71
N ASN A 320 8.00 -3.67 18.20
CA ASN A 320 9.37 -3.83 18.66
C ASN A 320 10.36 -4.31 17.60
N LEU A 321 10.13 -4.04 16.31
CA LEU A 321 11.09 -4.32 15.24
C LEU A 321 12.29 -3.39 15.37
N ARG A 322 13.48 -3.95 15.60
CA ARG A 322 14.69 -3.19 15.92
C ARG A 322 15.58 -2.91 14.73
N TRP A 323 15.56 -3.78 13.71
CA TRP A 323 16.39 -3.58 12.53
C TRP A 323 15.73 -4.07 11.24
N ILE A 324 16.06 -3.37 10.16
CA ILE A 324 15.67 -3.71 8.80
C ILE A 324 16.93 -3.71 7.96
N PHE A 325 17.15 -4.79 7.25
CA PHE A 325 18.33 -4.98 6.43
C PHE A 325 17.94 -5.23 4.98
N HIS A 326 18.21 -4.30 4.08
CA HIS A 326 18.06 -4.52 2.65
C HIS A 326 19.36 -5.14 2.11
N TYR A 327 19.30 -6.42 1.83
CA TYR A 327 20.39 -7.12 1.16
C TYR A 327 20.60 -6.58 -0.25
N GLN A 328 19.53 -6.23 -0.92
CA GLN A 328 19.49 -5.49 -2.19
C GLN A 328 18.55 -4.30 -2.03
N ALA A 329 18.94 -3.14 -2.61
CA ALA A 329 18.13 -1.95 -2.54
C ALA A 329 16.78 -2.12 -3.25
N PRO A 330 15.67 -1.52 -2.75
CA PRO A 330 14.41 -1.48 -3.46
C PRO A 330 14.51 -0.65 -4.75
N LEU A 331 13.57 -0.89 -5.67
CA LEU A 331 13.54 -0.20 -6.96
C LEU A 331 12.97 1.21 -6.85
N PHE A 332 12.06 1.45 -5.89
CA PHE A 332 11.37 2.71 -5.71
C PHE A 332 11.49 3.23 -4.29
N LEU A 333 11.56 4.55 -4.13
CA LEU A 333 11.59 5.19 -2.81
C LEU A 333 10.31 4.91 -2.00
N SER A 334 9.17 4.74 -2.66
CA SER A 334 7.91 4.39 -2.00
C SER A 334 7.97 3.01 -1.33
N GLU A 335 8.60 2.03 -1.98
CA GLU A 335 8.86 0.71 -1.36
C GLU A 335 9.82 0.86 -0.18
N TYR A 336 10.91 1.61 -0.39
CA TYR A 336 11.92 1.83 0.63
C TYR A 336 11.33 2.40 1.92
N ILE A 337 10.58 3.51 1.82
CA ILE A 337 10.02 4.17 2.99
C ILE A 337 8.94 3.32 3.69
N GLN A 338 8.21 2.51 2.94
CA GLN A 338 7.25 1.55 3.47
C GLN A 338 7.95 0.41 4.24
N GLU A 339 9.07 -0.11 3.69
CA GLU A 339 9.83 -1.19 4.30
C GLU A 339 10.54 -0.69 5.58
N ILE A 340 11.23 0.45 5.54
CA ILE A 340 11.91 1.01 6.72
C ILE A 340 10.93 1.53 7.78
N GLY A 341 9.75 2.02 7.37
CA GLY A 341 8.70 2.52 8.26
C GLY A 341 8.10 1.47 9.21
N ARG A 342 8.51 0.21 9.08
CA ARG A 342 8.13 -0.88 10.00
C ARG A 342 8.94 -0.87 11.29
N GLY A 343 10.17 -0.31 11.26
CA GLY A 343 11.07 -0.29 12.40
C GLY A 343 10.60 0.62 13.52
N GLY A 344 10.76 0.19 14.78
CA GLY A 344 10.59 1.02 15.95
C GLY A 344 9.24 1.71 16.12
N ARG A 345 8.12 1.05 15.82
CA ARG A 345 6.78 1.64 15.97
C ARG A 345 6.39 1.94 17.42
N ASP A 346 7.10 1.37 18.36
CA ASP A 346 6.98 1.64 19.80
C ASP A 346 7.75 2.90 20.26
N GLY A 347 8.32 3.67 19.33
CA GLY A 347 9.13 4.86 19.63
C GLY A 347 10.58 4.56 20.03
N LYS A 348 10.95 3.31 20.26
CA LYS A 348 12.33 2.95 20.60
C LYS A 348 13.21 2.91 19.35
N LEU A 349 14.51 3.10 19.54
CA LEU A 349 15.49 3.14 18.46
C LEU A 349 15.42 1.90 17.58
N ALA A 350 15.42 2.12 16.27
CA ALA A 350 15.54 1.11 15.24
C ALA A 350 16.49 1.57 14.13
N GLU A 351 17.11 0.64 13.41
CA GLU A 351 18.01 0.95 12.31
C GLU A 351 17.55 0.32 11.00
N ALA A 352 17.78 1.02 9.91
CA ALA A 352 17.60 0.55 8.55
C ALA A 352 18.93 0.59 7.80
N ILE A 353 19.44 -0.59 7.44
CA ILE A 353 20.69 -0.73 6.71
C ILE A 353 20.39 -1.20 5.29
N THR A 354 20.98 -0.51 4.31
CA THR A 354 20.82 -0.88 2.90
C THR A 354 22.18 -1.10 2.27
N LEU A 355 22.35 -2.26 1.65
CA LEU A 355 23.55 -2.56 0.86
C LEU A 355 23.29 -2.20 -0.60
N ILE A 356 24.24 -1.49 -1.21
CA ILE A 356 24.23 -1.16 -2.64
C ILE A 356 25.53 -1.61 -3.30
N SER A 357 25.43 -2.06 -4.55
CA SER A 357 26.63 -2.34 -5.37
C SER A 357 27.42 -1.06 -5.64
N GLU A 358 28.72 -1.17 -5.88
CA GLU A 358 29.53 -0.05 -6.36
C GLU A 358 28.97 0.54 -7.66
N LYS A 359 29.36 1.80 -7.98
CA LYS A 359 28.68 2.61 -9.00
C LYS A 359 28.75 2.01 -10.41
N THR A 360 29.84 1.37 -10.77
CA THR A 360 30.04 0.84 -12.12
C THR A 360 29.29 -0.48 -12.36
N GLY A 361 29.07 -1.26 -11.28
CA GLY A 361 28.56 -2.63 -11.33
C GLY A 361 29.54 -3.59 -12.00
N PHE A 362 30.83 -3.26 -12.02
CA PHE A 362 31.88 -4.10 -12.62
C PHE A 362 32.23 -5.24 -11.65
N PHE A 363 32.53 -4.92 -10.40
CA PHE A 363 32.89 -5.91 -9.40
C PHE A 363 31.67 -6.57 -8.74
N ASN A 364 30.52 -5.87 -8.72
CA ASN A 364 29.27 -6.36 -8.16
C ASN A 364 28.08 -5.94 -9.03
N PRO A 365 27.77 -6.71 -10.09
CA PRO A 365 26.70 -6.37 -11.04
C PRO A 365 25.30 -6.63 -10.53
N GLU A 366 25.12 -7.13 -9.32
CA GLU A 366 23.85 -7.65 -8.79
C GLU A 366 22.72 -6.63 -8.88
N ASP A 367 22.90 -5.44 -8.29
CA ASP A 367 21.85 -4.41 -8.30
C ASP A 367 21.55 -3.90 -9.72
N LYS A 368 22.57 -3.81 -10.57
CA LYS A 368 22.44 -3.40 -11.98
C LYS A 368 21.62 -4.42 -12.77
N ASN A 369 21.88 -5.70 -12.57
CA ASN A 369 21.18 -6.79 -13.25
C ASN A 369 19.72 -6.86 -12.82
N ILE A 370 19.44 -6.74 -11.52
CA ILE A 370 18.09 -6.70 -10.97
C ILE A 370 17.29 -5.56 -11.60
N LYS A 371 17.84 -4.34 -11.59
CA LYS A 371 17.19 -3.16 -12.18
C LYS A 371 16.92 -3.34 -13.67
N LYS A 372 17.92 -3.83 -14.43
CA LYS A 372 17.79 -4.09 -15.86
C LYS A 372 16.66 -5.08 -16.13
N TYR A 373 16.62 -6.20 -15.39
CA TYR A 373 15.58 -7.20 -15.51
C TYR A 373 14.17 -6.63 -15.28
N PHE A 374 13.97 -5.92 -14.18
CA PHE A 374 12.65 -5.33 -13.86
C PHE A 374 12.22 -4.27 -14.87
N LEU A 375 13.14 -3.38 -15.30
CA LEU A 375 12.84 -2.38 -16.31
C LEU A 375 12.52 -3.00 -17.67
N GLN A 376 13.29 -3.99 -18.12
CA GLN A 376 13.04 -4.68 -19.38
C GLN A 376 11.70 -5.42 -19.38
N ARG A 377 11.39 -6.14 -18.31
CA ARG A 377 10.09 -6.80 -18.13
C ARG A 377 8.94 -5.81 -18.24
N ARG A 378 9.07 -4.64 -17.61
CA ARG A 378 8.06 -3.59 -17.65
C ARG A 378 7.90 -2.97 -19.04
N ILE A 379 9.00 -2.65 -19.70
CA ILE A 379 9.00 -2.11 -21.07
C ILE A 379 8.32 -3.10 -22.01
N LYS A 380 8.61 -4.40 -21.89
CA LYS A 380 7.96 -5.45 -22.67
C LYS A 380 6.45 -5.46 -22.46
N GLN A 381 5.97 -5.37 -21.23
CA GLN A 381 4.53 -5.29 -20.92
C GLN A 381 3.86 -4.08 -21.60
N TYR A 382 4.52 -2.92 -21.60
CA TYR A 382 4.02 -1.72 -22.25
C TYR A 382 3.96 -1.88 -23.79
N GLN A 383 4.96 -2.50 -24.37
CA GLN A 383 4.97 -2.79 -25.81
C GLN A 383 3.88 -3.79 -26.22
N GLU A 384 3.66 -4.82 -25.41
CA GLU A 384 2.57 -5.76 -25.64
C GLU A 384 1.19 -5.11 -25.51
N ALA A 385 1.01 -4.18 -24.57
CA ALA A 385 -0.23 -3.42 -24.46
C ALA A 385 -0.53 -2.63 -25.75
N LEU A 386 0.49 -2.01 -26.39
CA LEU A 386 0.35 -1.32 -27.66
C LEU A 386 -0.04 -2.25 -28.83
N LYS A 387 0.45 -3.50 -28.83
CA LYS A 387 0.05 -4.46 -29.87
C LYS A 387 -1.39 -4.91 -29.71
N ILE A 388 -1.83 -5.08 -28.47
CA ILE A 388 -3.16 -5.60 -28.15
C ILE A 388 -4.25 -4.55 -28.40
N ILE A 389 -3.98 -3.25 -28.20
CA ILE A 389 -4.98 -2.20 -28.43
C ILE A 389 -5.60 -2.25 -29.84
N LYS A 390 -4.82 -2.63 -30.84
CA LYS A 390 -5.28 -2.77 -32.23
C LYS A 390 -6.24 -3.94 -32.46
N LYS A 391 -6.28 -4.91 -31.50
CA LYS A 391 -7.07 -6.14 -31.56
C LYS A 391 -8.27 -6.10 -30.64
N LEU A 392 -8.44 -5.05 -29.85
CA LEU A 392 -9.54 -4.90 -28.93
C LEU A 392 -10.67 -4.11 -29.58
N PRO A 393 -11.95 -4.42 -29.30
CA PRO A 393 -13.05 -3.57 -29.69
C PRO A 393 -12.96 -2.22 -29.00
N LEU A 394 -13.42 -1.15 -29.70
CA LEU A 394 -13.41 0.21 -29.14
C LEU A 394 -14.24 0.32 -27.84
N GLN A 395 -15.26 -0.50 -27.70
CA GLN A 395 -16.00 -0.70 -26.46
C GLN A 395 -16.06 -2.20 -26.17
N GLY A 396 -15.90 -2.58 -24.90
CA GLY A 396 -15.90 -3.99 -24.52
C GLY A 396 -16.07 -4.21 -23.03
N ASN A 397 -16.31 -5.47 -22.68
CA ASN A 397 -16.43 -5.91 -21.30
C ASN A 397 -15.15 -6.64 -20.86
N ILE A 398 -14.61 -6.29 -19.68
CA ILE A 398 -13.38 -6.86 -19.13
C ILE A 398 -13.50 -8.36 -18.82
N GLU A 399 -14.69 -8.84 -18.49
CA GLU A 399 -14.92 -10.23 -18.12
C GLU A 399 -14.76 -11.19 -19.31
N ASN A 400 -14.90 -10.66 -20.52
CA ASN A 400 -14.65 -11.41 -21.77
C ASN A 400 -13.17 -11.54 -22.12
N LEU A 401 -12.28 -11.01 -21.28
CA LEU A 401 -10.84 -10.99 -21.53
C LEU A 401 -10.09 -11.93 -20.60
N SER A 402 -9.07 -12.63 -21.15
CA SER A 402 -8.14 -13.41 -20.34
C SER A 402 -7.37 -12.52 -19.34
N ARG A 403 -6.86 -13.13 -18.25
CA ARG A 403 -6.10 -12.39 -17.20
C ARG A 403 -4.95 -11.57 -17.77
N ASP A 404 -4.20 -12.10 -18.73
CA ASP A 404 -3.09 -11.35 -19.34
C ASP A 404 -3.59 -10.11 -20.07
N LYS A 405 -4.70 -10.22 -20.82
CA LYS A 405 -5.32 -9.08 -21.49
C LYS A 405 -5.82 -8.04 -20.49
N GLN A 406 -6.32 -8.43 -19.33
CA GLN A 406 -6.74 -7.50 -18.27
C GLN A 406 -5.58 -6.65 -17.74
N VAL A 407 -4.36 -7.19 -17.67
CA VAL A 407 -3.15 -6.41 -17.34
C VAL A 407 -2.89 -5.34 -18.39
N TYR A 408 -3.02 -5.68 -19.68
CA TYR A 408 -2.79 -4.71 -20.75
C TYR A 408 -3.87 -3.63 -20.81
N ILE A 409 -5.14 -3.98 -20.56
CA ILE A 409 -6.23 -3.00 -20.39
C ILE A 409 -5.89 -1.96 -19.32
N SER A 410 -5.33 -2.41 -18.21
CA SER A 410 -4.92 -1.53 -17.12
C SER A 410 -3.75 -0.61 -17.52
N ILE A 411 -2.82 -1.09 -18.32
CA ILE A 411 -1.75 -0.26 -18.91
C ILE A 411 -2.34 0.81 -19.84
N LEU A 412 -3.31 0.43 -20.66
CA LEU A 412 -4.00 1.36 -21.55
C LEU A 412 -4.80 2.42 -20.77
N ASN A 413 -5.41 2.06 -19.67
CA ASN A 413 -6.06 3.01 -18.79
C ASN A 413 -5.05 4.00 -18.18
N LEU A 414 -3.92 3.53 -17.65
CA LEU A 414 -2.87 4.39 -17.11
C LEU A 414 -2.22 5.29 -18.16
N SER A 415 -2.19 4.88 -19.41
CA SER A 415 -1.72 5.70 -20.51
C SER A 415 -2.79 6.62 -21.10
N LYS A 416 -3.95 6.73 -20.46
CA LYS A 416 -5.11 7.52 -20.91
C LYS A 416 -5.62 7.13 -22.31
N GLN A 417 -5.37 5.87 -22.71
CA GLN A 417 -5.87 5.26 -23.95
C GLN A 417 -7.21 4.57 -23.77
N LEU A 418 -7.63 4.38 -22.52
CA LEU A 418 -8.86 3.70 -22.15
C LEU A 418 -9.44 4.36 -20.91
N TYR A 419 -10.77 4.45 -20.85
CA TYR A 419 -11.52 4.79 -19.65
C TYR A 419 -12.61 3.78 -19.37
N TRP A 420 -12.95 3.70 -18.10
CA TRP A 420 -14.04 2.86 -17.62
C TRP A 420 -15.35 3.62 -17.70
N LEU A 421 -16.33 3.06 -18.43
CA LEU A 421 -17.73 3.56 -18.48
C LEU A 421 -18.47 3.18 -17.19
N ASP A 422 -18.17 1.99 -16.71
CA ASP A 422 -18.55 1.41 -15.43
C ASP A 422 -17.45 0.42 -15.00
N PRO A 423 -17.51 -0.25 -13.83
CA PRO A 423 -16.45 -1.15 -13.41
C PRO A 423 -16.19 -2.36 -14.32
N PHE A 424 -17.05 -2.66 -15.27
CA PHE A 424 -16.95 -3.83 -16.14
C PHE A 424 -16.72 -3.45 -17.61
N ASN A 425 -17.26 -2.31 -18.05
CA ASN A 425 -17.21 -1.89 -19.44
C ASN A 425 -16.24 -0.75 -19.65
N TYR A 426 -15.42 -0.89 -20.69
CA TYR A 426 -14.42 0.09 -21.07
C TYR A 426 -14.68 0.68 -22.44
N GLN A 427 -14.11 1.87 -22.66
CA GLN A 427 -14.02 2.52 -23.96
C GLN A 427 -12.57 2.89 -24.26
N ILE A 428 -12.11 2.55 -25.46
CA ILE A 428 -10.76 2.89 -25.97
C ILE A 428 -10.79 4.22 -26.67
N ASN A 429 -9.77 5.04 -26.40
CA ASN A 429 -9.48 6.28 -27.09
C ASN A 429 -8.08 6.20 -27.71
N LEU A 430 -8.01 6.18 -29.03
CA LEU A 430 -6.77 5.98 -29.79
C LEU A 430 -5.94 7.26 -30.01
N LYS A 431 -6.04 8.25 -29.11
CA LYS A 431 -5.22 9.47 -29.22
C LYS A 431 -3.79 9.21 -28.78
N ASN A 432 -2.83 9.28 -29.73
CA ASN A 432 -1.37 9.22 -29.53
C ASN A 432 -0.86 8.05 -28.64
N PRO A 433 -1.23 6.77 -28.91
CA PRO A 433 -0.91 5.65 -28.06
C PRO A 433 0.60 5.44 -27.85
N GLN A 434 1.40 5.68 -28.87
CA GLN A 434 2.85 5.51 -28.78
C GLN A 434 3.52 6.54 -27.86
N GLU A 435 3.11 7.80 -27.93
CA GLU A 435 3.65 8.88 -27.09
C GLU A 435 3.30 8.67 -25.62
N ASN A 436 2.06 8.32 -25.34
CA ASN A 436 1.61 8.07 -23.97
C ASN A 436 2.33 6.89 -23.33
N ILE A 437 2.60 5.82 -24.07
CA ILE A 437 3.40 4.70 -23.58
C ILE A 437 4.88 5.09 -23.41
N LYS A 438 5.46 5.88 -24.33
CA LYS A 438 6.82 6.43 -24.15
C LYS A 438 6.90 7.25 -22.85
N PHE A 439 5.90 8.09 -22.58
CA PHE A 439 5.81 8.86 -21.34
C PHE A 439 5.80 7.97 -20.09
N LEU A 440 5.00 6.88 -20.08
CA LEU A 440 4.99 5.93 -18.96
C LEU A 440 6.36 5.27 -18.75
N ILE A 441 7.05 4.88 -19.84
CA ILE A 441 8.40 4.30 -19.77
C ILE A 441 9.38 5.31 -19.17
N GLN A 442 9.35 6.57 -19.62
CA GLN A 442 10.22 7.62 -19.09
C GLN A 442 9.95 7.87 -17.61
N LYS A 443 8.68 7.90 -17.22
CA LYS A 443 8.27 8.05 -15.83
C LYS A 443 8.84 6.92 -14.95
N GLN A 444 8.77 5.67 -15.39
CA GLN A 444 9.35 4.53 -14.66
C GLN A 444 10.87 4.65 -14.51
N LYS A 445 11.56 5.00 -15.59
CA LYS A 445 13.01 5.24 -15.58
C LYS A 445 13.38 6.36 -14.59
N LYS A 446 12.59 7.44 -14.56
CA LYS A 446 12.79 8.56 -13.62
C LYS A 446 12.66 8.13 -12.17
N LEU A 447 11.65 7.31 -11.83
CA LEU A 447 11.46 6.80 -10.47
C LEU A 447 12.62 5.91 -10.01
N VAL A 448 13.08 5.01 -10.88
CA VAL A 448 14.26 4.17 -10.58
C VAL A 448 15.51 5.04 -10.40
N ARG A 449 15.72 6.03 -11.26
CA ARG A 449 16.85 6.96 -11.16
C ARG A 449 16.82 7.77 -9.86
N LEU A 450 15.65 8.26 -9.46
CA LEU A 450 15.49 8.98 -8.18
C LEU A 450 15.91 8.11 -6.98
N THR A 451 15.59 6.82 -7.03
CA THR A 451 16.04 5.86 -5.99
C THR A 451 17.56 5.70 -6.02
N GLU A 452 18.18 5.63 -7.20
CA GLU A 452 19.65 5.58 -7.31
C GLU A 452 20.33 6.84 -6.78
N GLU A 453 19.77 8.00 -7.08
CA GLU A 453 20.23 9.30 -6.56
C GLU A 453 20.17 9.32 -5.04
N TYR A 454 19.05 8.87 -4.46
CA TYR A 454 18.89 8.72 -3.01
C TYR A 454 19.94 7.79 -2.39
N MET A 455 20.15 6.62 -3.00
CA MET A 455 21.10 5.64 -2.46
C MET A 455 22.55 6.17 -2.45
N ARG A 456 22.88 7.14 -3.31
CA ARG A 456 24.23 7.68 -3.49
C ARG A 456 24.38 9.14 -3.04
N THR A 457 23.32 9.78 -2.55
CA THR A 457 23.37 11.17 -2.11
C THR A 457 24.33 11.34 -0.92
N LYS A 458 24.93 12.53 -0.83
CA LYS A 458 25.66 13.00 0.35
C LYS A 458 24.79 13.88 1.26
N LYS A 459 23.57 14.23 0.82
CA LYS A 459 22.60 14.98 1.65
C LYS A 459 22.05 14.10 2.76
N CYS A 460 21.48 14.71 3.78
CA CYS A 460 20.76 13.99 4.82
C CYS A 460 19.74 12.99 4.20
N ARG A 461 19.74 11.74 4.67
CA ARG A 461 18.86 10.69 4.13
C ARG A 461 17.39 11.05 4.30
N TRP A 462 17.01 11.52 5.48
CA TRP A 462 15.64 11.95 5.74
C TRP A 462 15.29 13.23 4.98
N GLY A 463 16.22 14.19 4.88
CA GLY A 463 16.00 15.40 4.08
C GLY A 463 15.68 15.08 2.62
N PHE A 464 16.45 14.19 2.00
CA PHE A 464 16.17 13.76 0.63
C PHE A 464 14.80 13.06 0.49
N LEU A 465 14.45 12.16 1.41
CA LEU A 465 13.14 11.49 1.39
C LEU A 465 12.00 12.48 1.52
N LEU A 466 12.09 13.41 2.47
CA LEU A 466 11.06 14.43 2.68
C LEU A 466 10.86 15.29 1.43
N ASP A 467 11.93 15.77 0.81
CA ASP A 467 11.86 16.55 -0.43
C ASP A 467 11.26 15.73 -1.59
N ALA A 468 11.69 14.47 -1.76
CA ALA A 468 11.17 13.57 -2.78
C ALA A 468 9.67 13.25 -2.62
N PHE A 469 9.16 13.25 -1.39
CA PHE A 469 7.73 13.07 -1.10
C PHE A 469 6.94 14.38 -1.01
N GLY A 470 7.56 15.53 -1.34
CA GLY A 470 6.89 16.82 -1.47
C GLY A 470 6.71 17.57 -0.15
N PHE A 471 7.52 17.27 0.87
CA PHE A 471 7.56 18.01 2.11
C PHE A 471 8.63 19.13 2.02
N PRO A 472 8.23 20.43 1.99
CA PRO A 472 9.16 21.54 1.72
C PRO A 472 10.33 21.63 2.68
N GLN A 473 10.12 21.27 3.95
CA GLN A 473 11.17 21.24 4.96
C GLN A 473 12.31 20.27 4.66
N GLY A 474 12.14 19.34 3.73
CA GLY A 474 13.17 18.35 3.35
C GLY A 474 14.42 18.95 2.74
N ARG A 475 14.32 20.13 2.10
CA ARG A 475 15.43 20.74 1.35
C ARG A 475 16.64 21.05 2.24
N ASP A 476 16.39 21.62 3.42
CA ASP A 476 17.42 22.05 4.38
C ASP A 476 17.44 21.18 5.64
N PHE A 477 16.70 20.07 5.63
CA PHE A 477 16.54 19.19 6.79
C PHE A 477 17.79 18.37 7.05
N SER A 478 18.27 18.39 8.30
CA SER A 478 19.31 17.51 8.81
C SER A 478 18.80 16.72 10.01
N CYS A 479 18.80 15.38 9.93
CA CYS A 479 18.32 14.53 11.02
C CYS A 479 19.35 14.29 12.13
N GLY A 480 20.62 14.59 11.90
CA GLY A 480 21.72 14.35 12.84
C GLY A 480 22.10 12.88 13.08
N LYS A 481 21.36 11.92 12.53
CA LYS A 481 21.42 10.48 12.92
C LYS A 481 21.60 9.50 11.75
N CYS A 482 21.61 9.97 10.51
CA CYS A 482 21.87 9.08 9.37
C CYS A 482 23.39 9.02 9.07
N ASP A 483 23.80 8.02 8.29
CA ASP A 483 25.20 7.87 7.88
C ASP A 483 25.83 9.15 7.32
N ASN A 484 25.10 9.93 6.52
CA ASN A 484 25.61 11.19 5.97
C ASN A 484 25.74 12.32 7.00
N CYS A 485 24.82 12.40 7.98
CA CYS A 485 24.88 13.41 9.03
C CYS A 485 25.99 13.09 10.05
N GLU A 486 26.17 11.81 10.43
CA GLU A 486 27.22 11.38 11.35
C GLU A 486 28.63 11.72 10.79
N VAL A 487 28.85 11.50 9.49
CA VAL A 487 30.13 11.85 8.81
C VAL A 487 30.36 13.37 8.78
N SER A 488 29.29 14.16 8.55
CA SER A 488 29.41 15.63 8.52
C SER A 488 29.81 16.23 9.88
N ILE A 489 29.30 15.65 10.97
CA ILE A 489 29.66 16.07 12.33
C ILE A 489 31.15 15.80 12.57
N HIS A 490 31.67 14.63 12.22
CA HIS A 490 33.07 14.30 12.43
C HIS A 490 34.06 15.13 11.58
N ASN A 491 33.64 15.60 10.39
CA ASN A 491 34.49 16.43 9.53
C ASN A 491 34.51 17.91 9.95
N ASN A 492 33.50 18.40 10.68
CA ASN A 492 33.48 19.77 11.21
C ASN A 492 34.29 19.94 12.54
N PHE A 493 34.74 18.84 13.12
CA PHE A 493 35.61 18.83 14.32
C PHE A 493 37.08 18.48 14.00
N LYS A 494 37.45 18.39 12.73
CA LYS A 494 38.82 18.33 12.24
C LYS A 494 39.19 19.62 11.54
#